data_243274ae68ce8aa05a47c13e4449af05
#
_entry.id   243274ae68ce8aa05a47c13e4449af05
#
_cell.length_a   1.000
_cell.length_b   1.000
_cell.length_c   1.000
_cell.angle_alpha   90.00
_cell.angle_beta   90.00
_cell.angle_gamma   90.00
#
_symmetry.space_group_name_H-M   'P 1'
#
loop_
_entity.id
_entity.type
_entity.pdbx_description
1 polymer ?
#
loop_
_entity_poly.entity_id
_entity_poly.type
_entity_poly.pdbx_seq_one_letter_code
_entity_poly.pdbx_strand_id
1 'polypeptide(L)'
;MRASRMLSILTTLQARGQVTAPELAEACEVSVRTIYRDIDALAASGVPVYADRGAEGGYRLLDGYRVRLNGLSQSEAGALFLAGLPGPAAALGLDAAMIAAQNKLMAALPPNLREDAGRMQERFHLDAPGWFGEAEDPKHLRTIAGAVLRGTQIRIRYQSWRAEKQRRVAPLGLVLKGGSWYLAGQVDGSVRTYRVARVLDCTALGDRFDRPAGFDLAAHWRAATLRLEAEMHPNVAIVRLSPFGVKLLDALSQPYVKARTQFEETADADGWRIARVPVGKTSWHAAAELLRLGPEAEVLEPADLRDKMAELTQAMAVRYRAAQKA
;
A
#
# COMPACT_ATOMS: atom_id res chain seq x y z
N MET A 1 20.67 7.67 -29.33
CA MET A 1 19.67 8.00 -30.36
C MET A 1 19.36 6.83 -31.30
N ARG A 2 20.29 6.23 -32.08
CA ARG A 2 19.95 5.09 -32.98
C ARG A 2 19.55 3.81 -32.21
N ALA A 3 20.32 3.42 -31.20
CA ALA A 3 20.05 2.24 -30.40
C ALA A 3 18.70 2.33 -29.66
N SER A 4 18.36 3.48 -29.10
CA SER A 4 17.07 3.74 -28.47
C SER A 4 15.90 3.57 -29.44
N ARG A 5 16.04 4.06 -30.68
CA ARG A 5 15.01 3.90 -31.70
C ARG A 5 14.86 2.44 -32.17
N MET A 6 15.94 1.69 -32.34
CA MET A 6 15.91 0.28 -32.68
C MET A 6 15.17 -0.53 -31.57
N LEU A 7 15.39 -0.19 -30.31
CA LEU A 7 14.67 -0.78 -29.18
C LEU A 7 13.17 -0.43 -29.22
N SER A 8 12.83 0.82 -29.55
CA SER A 8 11.44 1.27 -29.72
C SER A 8 10.72 0.51 -30.85
N ILE A 9 11.37 0.32 -32.00
CA ILE A 9 10.84 -0.48 -33.11
C ILE A 9 10.57 -1.91 -32.64
N LEU A 10 11.53 -2.53 -31.98
CA LEU A 10 11.44 -3.90 -31.50
C LEU A 10 10.29 -4.10 -30.50
N THR A 11 10.16 -3.20 -29.52
CA THR A 11 9.09 -3.25 -28.53
C THR A 11 7.72 -3.00 -29.16
N THR A 12 7.62 -2.14 -30.17
CA THR A 12 6.38 -1.88 -30.90
C THR A 12 5.93 -3.13 -31.71
N LEU A 13 6.87 -3.78 -32.39
CA LEU A 13 6.60 -5.04 -33.11
C LEU A 13 6.17 -6.17 -32.16
N GLN A 14 6.78 -6.23 -30.97
CA GLN A 14 6.37 -7.21 -29.94
C GLN A 14 4.97 -6.96 -29.40
N ALA A 15 4.61 -5.69 -29.19
CA ALA A 15 3.33 -5.31 -28.60
C ALA A 15 2.16 -5.44 -29.59
N ARG A 16 2.39 -5.03 -30.86
CA ARG A 16 1.33 -4.96 -31.87
C ARG A 16 1.31 -6.13 -32.86
N GLY A 17 2.33 -6.98 -32.84
CA GLY A 17 2.48 -8.12 -33.75
C GLY A 17 2.96 -7.67 -35.13
N GLN A 18 2.11 -7.09 -35.96
CA GLN A 18 2.43 -6.58 -37.29
C GLN A 18 2.23 -5.06 -37.34
N VAL A 19 3.23 -4.34 -37.88
CA VAL A 19 3.22 -2.86 -37.98
C VAL A 19 3.86 -2.43 -39.29
N THR A 20 3.26 -1.46 -39.98
CA THR A 20 3.76 -0.94 -41.25
C THR A 20 4.95 0.00 -41.04
N ALA A 21 5.77 0.17 -42.10
CA ALA A 21 6.89 1.11 -42.04
C ALA A 21 6.48 2.58 -41.83
N PRO A 22 5.37 3.08 -42.41
CA PRO A 22 4.85 4.40 -42.11
C PRO A 22 4.45 4.59 -40.63
N GLU A 23 3.75 3.63 -40.01
CA GLU A 23 3.36 3.68 -38.61
C GLU A 23 4.58 3.68 -37.68
N LEU A 24 5.60 2.89 -37.98
CA LEU A 24 6.86 2.90 -37.21
C LEU A 24 7.60 4.24 -37.40
N ALA A 25 7.53 4.83 -38.59
CA ALA A 25 8.15 6.14 -38.89
C ALA A 25 7.48 7.26 -38.06
N GLU A 26 6.16 7.24 -37.99
CA GLU A 26 5.37 8.17 -37.18
C GLU A 26 5.66 7.99 -35.68
N ALA A 27 5.59 6.76 -35.18
CA ALA A 27 5.84 6.45 -33.76
C ALA A 27 7.27 6.79 -33.31
N CYS A 28 8.25 6.73 -34.20
CA CYS A 28 9.65 7.05 -33.93
C CYS A 28 10.07 8.49 -34.35
N GLU A 29 9.15 9.27 -34.91
CA GLU A 29 9.39 10.62 -35.41
C GLU A 29 10.56 10.70 -36.41
N VAL A 30 10.62 9.75 -37.37
CA VAL A 30 11.67 9.64 -38.38
C VAL A 30 11.12 9.36 -39.78
N SER A 31 11.96 9.45 -40.81
CA SER A 31 11.55 9.06 -42.17
C SER A 31 11.40 7.54 -42.31
N VAL A 32 10.51 7.09 -43.22
CA VAL A 32 10.32 5.66 -43.56
C VAL A 32 11.65 5.03 -44.02
N ARG A 33 12.50 5.79 -44.74
CA ARG A 33 13.85 5.34 -45.16
C ARG A 33 14.74 5.03 -43.93
N THR A 34 14.59 5.78 -42.84
CA THR A 34 15.31 5.50 -41.58
C THR A 34 14.83 4.20 -40.95
N ILE A 35 13.51 3.94 -40.96
CA ILE A 35 12.94 2.69 -40.45
C ILE A 35 13.49 1.49 -41.22
N TYR A 36 13.53 1.54 -42.58
CA TYR A 36 14.10 0.45 -43.34
C TYR A 36 15.55 0.13 -42.94
N ARG A 37 16.40 1.16 -42.79
CA ARG A 37 17.79 0.98 -42.35
C ARG A 37 17.93 0.45 -40.93
N ASP A 38 17.01 0.79 -40.04
CA ASP A 38 17.01 0.30 -38.68
C ASP A 38 16.45 -1.15 -38.57
N ILE A 39 15.47 -1.50 -39.39
CA ILE A 39 14.98 -2.87 -39.54
C ILE A 39 16.08 -3.80 -40.10
N ASP A 40 16.79 -3.36 -41.16
CA ASP A 40 17.94 -4.09 -41.73
C ASP A 40 19.02 -4.31 -40.67
N ALA A 41 19.28 -3.29 -39.84
CA ALA A 41 20.27 -3.39 -38.76
C ALA A 41 19.82 -4.32 -37.65
N LEU A 42 18.54 -4.35 -37.30
CA LEU A 42 17.96 -5.33 -36.35
C LEU A 42 18.11 -6.75 -36.88
N ALA A 43 17.75 -6.98 -38.16
CA ALA A 43 17.90 -8.28 -38.82
C ALA A 43 19.39 -8.72 -38.86
N ALA A 44 20.30 -7.82 -39.20
CA ALA A 44 21.74 -8.09 -39.19
C ALA A 44 22.29 -8.39 -37.80
N SER A 45 21.61 -7.90 -36.73
CA SER A 45 21.94 -8.21 -35.33
C SER A 45 21.31 -9.50 -34.81
N GLY A 46 20.68 -10.31 -35.69
CA GLY A 46 20.08 -11.60 -35.36
C GLY A 46 18.64 -11.54 -34.84
N VAL A 47 17.98 -10.36 -34.93
CA VAL A 47 16.56 -10.25 -34.61
C VAL A 47 15.74 -10.77 -35.79
N PRO A 48 14.88 -11.81 -35.64
CA PRO A 48 14.13 -12.39 -36.75
C PRO A 48 12.92 -11.53 -37.11
N VAL A 49 13.18 -10.44 -37.86
CA VAL A 49 12.13 -9.58 -38.42
C VAL A 49 11.77 -10.04 -39.82
N TYR A 50 10.49 -10.23 -40.09
CA TYR A 50 9.96 -10.58 -41.40
C TYR A 50 9.13 -9.44 -41.96
N ALA A 51 9.23 -9.25 -43.29
CA ALA A 51 8.43 -8.31 -44.05
C ALA A 51 7.33 -9.06 -44.81
N ASP A 52 6.08 -8.80 -44.50
CA ASP A 52 4.95 -9.28 -45.30
C ASP A 52 4.61 -8.27 -46.40
N ARG A 53 4.51 -8.74 -47.67
CA ARG A 53 4.21 -7.91 -48.83
C ARG A 53 2.71 -7.86 -49.08
N GLY A 54 2.17 -6.71 -49.48
CA GLY A 54 0.76 -6.52 -49.83
C GLY A 54 0.19 -5.21 -49.31
N ALA A 55 -1.06 -4.92 -49.62
CA ALA A 55 -1.75 -3.68 -49.20
C ALA A 55 -1.88 -3.59 -47.67
N GLU A 56 -1.95 -4.70 -46.98
CA GLU A 56 -1.93 -4.84 -45.52
C GLU A 56 -0.58 -5.36 -45.00
N GLY A 57 0.48 -5.23 -45.83
CA GLY A 57 1.82 -5.70 -45.47
C GLY A 57 2.47 -4.84 -44.39
N GLY A 58 3.45 -5.41 -43.71
CA GLY A 58 4.17 -4.75 -42.63
C GLY A 58 5.35 -5.57 -42.13
N TYR A 59 5.95 -5.13 -41.04
CA TYR A 59 6.98 -5.87 -40.37
C TYR A 59 6.40 -6.62 -39.17
N ARG A 60 6.84 -7.85 -38.96
CA ARG A 60 6.53 -8.66 -37.79
C ARG A 60 7.74 -9.44 -37.34
N LEU A 61 7.74 -9.84 -36.08
CA LEU A 61 8.72 -10.76 -35.54
C LEU A 61 8.31 -12.21 -35.79
N LEU A 62 9.26 -13.13 -35.79
CA LEU A 62 8.97 -14.55 -35.78
C LEU A 62 7.99 -14.91 -34.67
N ASP A 63 6.97 -15.70 -34.97
CA ASP A 63 5.97 -16.12 -34.00
C ASP A 63 6.66 -16.77 -32.78
N GLY A 64 6.32 -16.24 -31.61
CA GLY A 64 6.95 -16.67 -30.35
C GLY A 64 8.32 -16.02 -30.04
N TYR A 65 8.87 -15.20 -30.96
CA TYR A 65 10.07 -14.43 -30.65
C TYR A 65 9.76 -13.38 -29.60
N ARG A 66 10.27 -13.62 -28.41
CA ARG A 66 10.20 -12.67 -27.30
C ARG A 66 11.62 -12.23 -26.99
N VAL A 67 11.87 -10.94 -27.13
CA VAL A 67 13.03 -10.36 -26.46
C VAL A 67 12.78 -10.60 -24.97
N ARG A 68 13.67 -11.32 -24.31
CA ARG A 68 13.73 -11.30 -22.86
C ARG A 68 13.80 -9.83 -22.47
N LEU A 69 13.13 -9.43 -21.38
CA LEU A 69 13.17 -8.05 -20.85
C LEU A 69 14.60 -7.64 -20.41
N ASN A 70 15.58 -7.82 -21.32
CA ASN A 70 17.00 -7.59 -21.09
C ASN A 70 17.35 -6.09 -21.11
N GLY A 71 16.39 -5.21 -21.39
CA GLY A 71 16.59 -3.77 -21.48
C GLY A 71 16.13 -2.99 -20.26
N LEU A 72 15.59 -3.65 -19.23
CA LEU A 72 15.21 -2.99 -17.99
C LEU A 72 16.43 -2.75 -17.11
N SER A 73 16.59 -1.53 -16.63
CA SER A 73 17.50 -1.21 -15.54
C SER A 73 16.98 -1.83 -14.23
N GLN A 74 17.87 -1.96 -13.25
CA GLN A 74 17.51 -2.45 -11.91
C GLN A 74 16.36 -1.63 -11.29
N SER A 75 16.38 -0.31 -11.47
CA SER A 75 15.33 0.60 -10.98
C SER A 75 13.98 0.39 -11.69
N GLU A 76 13.99 0.16 -13.02
CA GLU A 76 12.78 -0.09 -13.80
C GLU A 76 12.14 -1.44 -13.47
N ALA A 77 12.95 -2.50 -13.34
CA ALA A 77 12.48 -3.82 -12.92
C ALA A 77 11.83 -3.77 -11.52
N GLY A 78 12.43 -3.04 -10.57
CA GLY A 78 11.86 -2.81 -9.24
C GLY A 78 10.54 -2.02 -9.29
N ALA A 79 10.47 -0.98 -10.13
CA ALA A 79 9.29 -0.13 -10.25
C ALA A 79 8.05 -0.87 -10.81
N LEU A 80 8.24 -1.85 -11.72
CA LEU A 80 7.15 -2.67 -12.25
C LEU A 80 6.35 -3.41 -11.16
N PHE A 81 7.00 -3.79 -10.06
CA PHE A 81 6.34 -4.49 -8.95
C PHE A 81 5.63 -3.56 -7.98
N LEU A 82 5.96 -2.27 -8.00
CA LEU A 82 5.24 -1.23 -7.26
C LEU A 82 4.03 -0.69 -8.02
N ALA A 83 3.97 -0.88 -9.35
CA ALA A 83 2.88 -0.39 -10.19
C ALA A 83 1.55 -1.15 -10.02
N GLY A 84 1.57 -2.36 -9.42
CA GLY A 84 0.37 -3.15 -9.16
C GLY A 84 -0.17 -2.90 -7.75
N LEU A 85 -1.37 -2.30 -7.64
CA LEU A 85 -2.12 -2.22 -6.39
C LEU A 85 -2.94 -3.50 -6.21
N PRO A 86 -2.51 -4.47 -5.39
CA PRO A 86 -3.20 -5.78 -5.28
C PRO A 86 -4.62 -5.66 -4.69
N GLY A 87 -4.85 -4.68 -3.81
CA GLY A 87 -6.16 -4.47 -3.21
C GLY A 87 -7.26 -4.10 -4.22
N PRO A 88 -7.08 -3.06 -5.05
CA PRO A 88 -8.02 -2.73 -6.14
C PRO A 88 -8.20 -3.84 -7.15
N ALA A 89 -7.15 -4.58 -7.51
CA ALA A 89 -7.26 -5.73 -8.42
C ALA A 89 -8.11 -6.86 -7.86
N ALA A 90 -7.98 -7.18 -6.57
CA ALA A 90 -8.80 -8.18 -5.88
C ALA A 90 -10.27 -7.75 -5.84
N ALA A 91 -10.57 -6.48 -5.57
CA ALA A 91 -11.94 -5.95 -5.57
C ALA A 91 -12.64 -6.06 -6.93
N LEU A 92 -11.86 -6.08 -8.03
CA LEU A 92 -12.35 -6.29 -9.38
C LEU A 92 -12.37 -7.77 -9.81
N GLY A 93 -12.04 -8.70 -8.91
CA GLY A 93 -11.95 -10.14 -9.23
C GLY A 93 -10.76 -10.50 -10.14
N LEU A 94 -9.73 -9.64 -10.19
CA LEU A 94 -8.55 -9.81 -11.05
C LEU A 94 -7.32 -10.30 -10.28
N ASP A 95 -7.47 -10.70 -9.02
CA ASP A 95 -6.40 -11.19 -8.15
C ASP A 95 -5.61 -12.35 -8.74
N ALA A 96 -6.30 -13.40 -9.20
CA ALA A 96 -5.68 -14.55 -9.84
C ALA A 96 -4.96 -14.18 -11.16
N ALA A 97 -5.56 -13.29 -11.96
CA ALA A 97 -4.97 -12.80 -13.21
C ALA A 97 -3.72 -11.94 -12.94
N MET A 98 -3.75 -11.12 -11.90
CA MET A 98 -2.62 -10.29 -11.48
C MET A 98 -1.44 -11.15 -11.01
N ILE A 99 -1.69 -12.15 -10.17
CA ILE A 99 -0.66 -13.11 -9.72
C ILE A 99 -0.05 -13.85 -10.91
N ALA A 100 -0.89 -14.31 -11.85
CA ALA A 100 -0.41 -15.01 -13.05
C ALA A 100 0.43 -14.07 -13.94
N ALA A 101 0.04 -12.80 -14.10
CA ALA A 101 0.80 -11.82 -14.85
C ALA A 101 2.15 -11.50 -14.19
N GLN A 102 2.17 -11.31 -12.87
CA GLN A 102 3.40 -11.09 -12.09
C GLN A 102 4.37 -12.28 -12.23
N ASN A 103 3.86 -13.52 -12.11
CA ASN A 103 4.68 -14.71 -12.27
C ASN A 103 5.27 -14.83 -13.69
N LYS A 104 4.51 -14.46 -14.73
CA LYS A 104 5.02 -14.42 -16.11
C LYS A 104 6.09 -13.34 -16.30
N LEU A 105 5.90 -12.16 -15.72
CA LEU A 105 6.90 -11.09 -15.74
C LEU A 105 8.18 -11.52 -15.03
N MET A 106 8.06 -12.11 -13.84
CA MET A 106 9.20 -12.64 -13.09
C MET A 106 9.97 -13.70 -13.86
N ALA A 107 9.25 -14.63 -14.52
CA ALA A 107 9.87 -15.67 -15.35
C ALA A 107 10.60 -15.11 -16.57
N ALA A 108 10.15 -13.96 -17.11
CA ALA A 108 10.76 -13.28 -18.25
C ALA A 108 11.99 -12.44 -17.89
N LEU A 109 12.18 -12.09 -16.61
CA LEU A 109 13.34 -11.32 -16.16
C LEU A 109 14.63 -12.13 -16.18
N PRO A 110 15.79 -11.52 -16.53
CA PRO A 110 17.12 -12.09 -16.28
C PRO A 110 17.32 -12.46 -14.81
N PRO A 111 18.16 -13.48 -14.49
CA PRO A 111 18.32 -13.96 -13.12
C PRO A 111 18.65 -12.87 -12.09
N ASN A 112 19.58 -11.98 -12.40
CA ASN A 112 19.99 -10.86 -11.53
C ASN A 112 18.85 -9.88 -11.27
N LEU A 113 18.06 -9.53 -12.30
CA LEU A 113 16.92 -8.61 -12.16
C LEU A 113 15.73 -9.28 -11.45
N ARG A 114 15.57 -10.60 -11.61
CA ARG A 114 14.58 -11.39 -10.88
C ARG A 114 14.84 -11.37 -9.37
N GLU A 115 16.12 -11.52 -8.98
CA GLU A 115 16.52 -11.45 -7.59
C GLU A 115 16.29 -10.06 -6.99
N ASP A 116 16.61 -9.00 -7.73
CA ASP A 116 16.34 -7.61 -7.34
C ASP A 116 14.85 -7.32 -7.20
N ALA A 117 14.04 -7.77 -8.15
CA ALA A 117 12.59 -7.64 -8.12
C ALA A 117 11.97 -8.42 -6.94
N GLY A 118 12.46 -9.63 -6.66
CA GLY A 118 12.07 -10.42 -5.49
C GLY A 118 12.38 -9.68 -4.19
N ARG A 119 13.56 -9.08 -4.06
CA ARG A 119 13.91 -8.23 -2.90
C ARG A 119 12.97 -7.05 -2.73
N MET A 120 12.55 -6.41 -3.84
CA MET A 120 11.55 -5.33 -3.79
C MET A 120 10.21 -5.83 -3.26
N GLN A 121 9.71 -6.95 -3.79
CA GLN A 121 8.43 -7.53 -3.37
C GLN A 121 8.42 -7.97 -1.89
N GLU A 122 9.51 -8.54 -1.40
CA GLU A 122 9.63 -8.96 0.01
C GLU A 122 9.74 -7.79 0.99
N ARG A 123 10.27 -6.65 0.55
CA ARG A 123 10.65 -5.53 1.43
C ARG A 123 9.71 -4.33 1.36
N PHE A 124 8.85 -4.28 0.35
CA PHE A 124 7.88 -3.20 0.18
C PHE A 124 6.47 -3.78 0.09
N HIS A 125 5.61 -3.34 0.99
CA HIS A 125 4.19 -3.69 0.99
C HIS A 125 3.37 -2.40 0.87
N LEU A 126 2.52 -2.33 -0.17
CA LEU A 126 1.64 -1.20 -0.43
C LEU A 126 0.24 -1.53 0.10
N ASP A 127 -0.15 -0.87 1.19
CA ASP A 127 -1.52 -0.89 1.70
C ASP A 127 -2.15 0.46 1.31
N ALA A 128 -2.96 0.45 0.25
CA ALA A 128 -3.41 1.65 -0.45
C ALA A 128 -4.01 2.72 0.47
N PRO A 129 -3.78 4.02 0.20
CA PRO A 129 -4.26 5.11 1.04
C PRO A 129 -5.79 5.19 1.04
N GLY A 130 -6.37 5.61 2.16
CA GLY A 130 -7.78 6.01 2.26
C GLY A 130 -8.07 7.28 1.44
N TRP A 131 -9.32 7.49 1.09
CA TRP A 131 -9.82 8.54 0.17
C TRP A 131 -9.50 9.99 0.57
N PHE A 132 -9.04 10.29 1.80
CA PHE A 132 -8.90 11.65 2.33
C PHE A 132 -7.58 11.89 3.07
N GLY A 133 -6.55 11.08 2.82
CA GLY A 133 -5.24 11.27 3.44
C GLY A 133 -4.28 11.95 2.48
N GLU A 134 -3.69 13.08 2.85
CA GLU A 134 -2.50 13.60 2.19
C GLU A 134 -1.36 12.61 2.36
N ALA A 135 -0.66 12.31 1.27
CA ALA A 135 0.53 11.46 1.31
C ALA A 135 1.64 12.19 2.09
N GLU A 136 2.13 11.58 3.17
CA GLU A 136 3.30 12.10 3.87
C GLU A 136 4.55 11.95 2.97
N ASP A 137 5.37 12.97 2.88
CA ASP A 137 6.71 12.92 2.29
C ASP A 137 7.78 13.01 3.42
N PRO A 138 8.09 11.90 4.09
CA PRO A 138 9.01 11.90 5.22
C PRO A 138 10.45 12.12 4.74
N LYS A 139 11.14 13.13 5.30
CA LYS A 139 12.52 13.53 4.95
C LYS A 139 13.51 12.37 4.83
N HIS A 140 13.36 11.33 5.65
CA HIS A 140 14.30 10.22 5.74
C HIS A 140 13.86 8.96 4.96
N LEU A 141 12.73 9.00 4.25
CA LEU A 141 12.17 7.84 3.55
C LEU A 141 13.18 7.24 2.54
N ARG A 142 13.82 8.08 1.72
CA ARG A 142 14.78 7.61 0.71
C ARG A 142 16.00 6.94 1.33
N THR A 143 16.53 7.50 2.43
CA THR A 143 17.66 6.91 3.17
C THR A 143 17.30 5.54 3.74
N ILE A 144 16.12 5.43 4.36
CA ILE A 144 15.60 4.20 4.92
C ILE A 144 15.34 3.16 3.82
N ALA A 145 14.69 3.54 2.72
CA ALA A 145 14.44 2.66 1.57
C ALA A 145 15.75 2.11 0.98
N GLY A 146 16.76 2.97 0.81
CA GLY A 146 18.07 2.56 0.36
C GLY A 146 18.74 1.55 1.31
N ALA A 147 18.62 1.72 2.62
CA ALA A 147 19.15 0.78 3.60
C ALA A 147 18.39 -0.56 3.60
N VAL A 148 17.04 -0.52 3.48
CA VAL A 148 16.20 -1.72 3.32
C VAL A 148 16.65 -2.55 2.12
N LEU A 149 16.85 -1.91 0.95
CA LEU A 149 17.23 -2.59 -0.28
C LEU A 149 18.65 -3.18 -0.19
N ARG A 150 19.60 -2.44 0.39
CA ARG A 150 20.99 -2.90 0.53
C ARG A 150 21.20 -3.90 1.68
N GLY A 151 20.24 -4.07 2.58
CA GLY A 151 20.37 -4.88 3.78
C GLY A 151 21.41 -4.30 4.76
N THR A 152 21.43 -2.96 4.92
CA THR A 152 22.37 -2.28 5.82
C THR A 152 21.65 -1.66 7.00
N GLN A 153 22.33 -1.61 8.15
CA GLN A 153 21.78 -1.03 9.37
C GLN A 153 21.70 0.50 9.29
N ILE A 154 20.76 1.03 10.03
CA ILE A 154 20.58 2.48 10.20
C ILE A 154 20.59 2.84 11.68
N ARG A 155 21.00 4.08 11.97
CA ARG A 155 20.77 4.71 13.27
C ARG A 155 19.67 5.74 13.09
N ILE A 156 18.62 5.64 13.92
CA ILE A 156 17.51 6.59 13.91
C ILE A 156 17.38 7.28 15.25
N ARG A 157 16.98 8.56 15.21
CA ARG A 157 16.45 9.31 16.35
C ARG A 157 14.93 9.39 16.15
N TYR A 158 14.20 8.76 17.05
CA TYR A 158 12.77 8.50 16.89
C TYR A 158 11.95 9.14 18.02
N GLN A 159 10.93 9.93 17.65
CA GLN A 159 9.97 10.52 18.56
C GLN A 159 8.82 9.54 18.81
N SER A 160 8.84 8.89 19.97
CA SER A 160 7.68 8.13 20.45
C SER A 160 6.69 9.04 21.17
N TRP A 161 5.52 8.50 21.52
CA TRP A 161 4.55 9.23 22.34
C TRP A 161 5.08 9.63 23.73
N ARG A 162 6.08 8.89 24.25
CA ARG A 162 6.58 9.04 25.62
C ARG A 162 7.92 9.75 25.70
N ALA A 163 8.79 9.56 24.71
CA ALA A 163 10.14 10.08 24.74
C ALA A 163 10.80 9.98 23.36
N GLU A 164 11.81 10.82 23.15
CA GLU A 164 12.77 10.67 22.06
C GLU A 164 13.77 9.57 22.40
N LYS A 165 14.07 8.69 21.43
CA LYS A 165 15.00 7.57 21.60
C LYS A 165 15.89 7.41 20.39
N GLN A 166 17.17 7.18 20.63
CA GLN A 166 18.10 6.75 19.60
C GLN A 166 18.12 5.22 19.51
N ARG A 167 18.10 4.67 18.29
CA ARG A 167 18.07 3.23 18.03
C ARG A 167 18.96 2.88 16.86
N ARG A 168 19.67 1.76 16.99
CA ARG A 168 20.29 1.06 15.87
C ARG A 168 19.28 0.02 15.38
N VAL A 169 18.95 0.06 14.10
CA VAL A 169 17.85 -0.70 13.52
C VAL A 169 18.35 -1.45 12.30
N ALA A 170 18.04 -2.73 12.20
CA ALA A 170 18.12 -3.49 10.98
C ALA A 170 16.79 -3.34 10.22
N PRO A 171 16.72 -2.54 9.14
CA PRO A 171 15.50 -2.23 8.43
C PRO A 171 15.05 -3.42 7.57
N LEU A 172 13.98 -4.10 7.97
CA LEU A 172 13.49 -5.31 7.31
C LEU A 172 12.56 -5.02 6.14
N GLY A 173 11.82 -3.89 6.17
CA GLY A 173 10.92 -3.53 5.10
C GLY A 173 10.14 -2.26 5.39
N LEU A 174 9.49 -1.73 4.34
CA LEU A 174 8.64 -0.54 4.40
C LEU A 174 7.21 -0.88 3.99
N VAL A 175 6.25 -0.29 4.67
CA VAL A 175 4.81 -0.42 4.39
C VAL A 175 4.22 0.96 4.23
N LEU A 176 3.42 1.16 3.18
CA LEU A 176 2.57 2.35 3.00
C LEU A 176 1.14 1.97 3.40
N LYS A 177 0.57 2.67 4.38
CA LYS A 177 -0.83 2.52 4.79
C LYS A 177 -1.47 3.86 5.07
N GLY A 178 -2.62 4.12 4.44
CA GLY A 178 -3.37 5.35 4.64
C GLY A 178 -2.55 6.63 4.38
N GLY A 179 -1.66 6.63 3.37
CA GLY A 179 -0.77 7.74 3.06
C GLY A 179 0.46 7.87 3.97
N SER A 180 0.58 7.05 5.02
CA SER A 180 1.70 7.08 5.97
C SER A 180 2.66 5.92 5.76
N TRP A 181 3.96 6.20 5.83
CA TRP A 181 5.02 5.19 5.74
C TRP A 181 5.42 4.61 7.09
N TYR A 182 5.57 3.31 7.13
CA TYR A 182 5.97 2.54 8.31
C TYR A 182 7.18 1.66 7.98
N LEU A 183 8.16 1.66 8.88
CA LEU A 183 9.34 0.80 8.83
C LEU A 183 9.15 -0.38 9.79
N ALA A 184 9.22 -1.60 9.27
CA ALA A 184 9.46 -2.79 10.08
C ALA A 184 10.97 -2.93 10.28
N GLY A 185 11.43 -2.83 11.51
CA GLY A 185 12.86 -2.86 11.83
C GLY A 185 13.16 -3.72 13.05
N GLN A 186 14.24 -4.50 12.98
CA GLN A 186 14.69 -5.33 14.09
C GLN A 186 15.61 -4.53 15.00
N VAL A 187 15.36 -4.57 16.29
CA VAL A 187 16.16 -3.99 17.37
C VAL A 187 16.24 -5.00 18.49
N ASP A 188 17.43 -5.34 18.92
CA ASP A 188 17.69 -6.28 20.02
C ASP A 188 16.92 -7.62 19.84
N GLY A 189 16.96 -8.19 18.64
CA GLY A 189 16.27 -9.44 18.30
C GLY A 189 14.76 -9.33 18.08
N SER A 190 14.12 -8.21 18.42
CA SER A 190 12.68 -8.01 18.29
C SER A 190 12.32 -7.11 17.10
N VAL A 191 11.32 -7.49 16.32
CA VAL A 191 10.82 -6.66 15.21
C VAL A 191 9.81 -5.64 15.74
N ARG A 192 10.03 -4.37 15.40
CA ARG A 192 9.19 -3.24 15.80
C ARG A 192 8.77 -2.44 14.57
N THR A 193 7.63 -1.77 14.69
CA THR A 193 7.11 -0.88 13.65
C THR A 193 7.34 0.58 14.04
N TYR A 194 7.89 1.36 13.12
CA TYR A 194 8.18 2.78 13.28
C TYR A 194 7.47 3.59 12.20
N ARG A 195 6.68 4.62 12.57
CA ARG A 195 6.14 5.56 11.59
C ARG A 195 7.26 6.46 11.09
N VAL A 196 7.52 6.45 9.78
CA VAL A 196 8.71 7.11 9.20
C VAL A 196 8.68 8.63 9.43
N ALA A 197 7.51 9.27 9.40
CA ALA A 197 7.35 10.70 9.69
C ALA A 197 7.79 11.10 11.12
N ARG A 198 7.91 10.14 12.05
CA ARG A 198 8.40 10.39 13.42
C ARG A 198 9.91 10.17 13.58
N VAL A 199 10.60 9.84 12.50
CA VAL A 199 12.07 9.76 12.48
C VAL A 199 12.59 11.17 12.34
N LEU A 200 13.23 11.67 13.41
CA LEU A 200 13.79 13.01 13.48
C LEU A 200 15.14 13.10 12.78
N ASP A 201 15.91 11.98 12.80
CA ASP A 201 17.19 11.85 12.13
C ASP A 201 17.45 10.40 11.73
N CYS A 202 18.17 10.19 10.62
CA CYS A 202 18.49 8.88 10.09
C CYS A 202 19.85 8.88 9.42
N THR A 203 20.76 8.04 9.92
CA THR A 203 22.10 7.82 9.37
C THR A 203 22.24 6.37 8.94
N ALA A 204 22.64 6.14 7.69
CA ALA A 204 23.03 4.80 7.22
C ALA A 204 24.40 4.43 7.83
N LEU A 205 24.50 3.25 8.43
CA LEU A 205 25.73 2.82 9.10
C LEU A 205 26.66 2.05 8.17
N GLY A 206 26.15 1.54 7.03
CA GLY A 206 26.94 0.71 6.11
C GLY A 206 27.10 -0.75 6.55
N ASP A 207 26.95 -1.06 7.83
CA ASP A 207 27.05 -2.42 8.36
C ASP A 207 25.89 -3.27 7.83
N ARG A 208 26.21 -4.41 7.23
CA ARG A 208 25.20 -5.37 6.80
C ARG A 208 24.57 -6.10 7.99
N PHE A 209 23.38 -6.60 7.80
CA PHE A 209 22.72 -7.50 8.74
C PHE A 209 22.10 -8.67 7.99
N ASP A 210 21.95 -9.79 8.65
CA ASP A 210 21.26 -10.95 8.12
C ASP A 210 19.76 -10.77 8.36
N ARG A 211 18.97 -10.81 7.26
CA ARG A 211 17.52 -10.80 7.36
C ARG A 211 17.06 -12.09 8.02
N PRO A 212 16.20 -12.05 9.05
CA PRO A 212 15.71 -13.26 9.68
C PRO A 212 15.10 -14.22 8.66
N ALA A 213 15.51 -15.48 8.68
CA ALA A 213 14.98 -16.51 7.78
C ALA A 213 13.45 -16.62 7.98
N GLY A 214 12.71 -16.65 6.87
CA GLY A 214 11.25 -16.75 6.90
C GLY A 214 10.52 -15.48 7.35
N PHE A 215 11.17 -14.33 7.51
CA PHE A 215 10.46 -13.09 7.82
C PHE A 215 9.58 -12.63 6.64
N ASP A 216 8.27 -12.68 6.84
CA ASP A 216 7.25 -12.18 5.93
C ASP A 216 6.77 -10.80 6.42
N LEU A 217 7.03 -9.76 5.60
CA LEU A 217 6.66 -8.38 5.91
C LEU A 217 5.14 -8.20 5.97
N ALA A 218 4.41 -8.80 5.04
CA ALA A 218 2.95 -8.66 4.98
C ALA A 218 2.26 -9.36 6.17
N ALA A 219 2.73 -10.56 6.55
CA ALA A 219 2.25 -11.27 7.72
C ALA A 219 2.56 -10.50 9.02
N HIS A 220 3.80 -9.99 9.14
CA HIS A 220 4.18 -9.14 10.28
C HIS A 220 3.30 -7.90 10.39
N TRP A 221 3.06 -7.21 9.26
CA TRP A 221 2.24 -6.01 9.19
C TRP A 221 0.80 -6.28 9.64
N ARG A 222 0.16 -7.34 9.10
CA ARG A 222 -1.19 -7.76 9.51
C ARG A 222 -1.26 -8.01 11.00
N ALA A 223 -0.31 -8.78 11.56
CA ALA A 223 -0.26 -9.09 12.98
C ALA A 223 -0.01 -7.83 13.84
N ALA A 224 0.88 -6.94 13.40
CA ALA A 224 1.16 -5.68 14.10
C ALA A 224 -0.04 -4.73 14.08
N THR A 225 -0.76 -4.63 12.97
CA THR A 225 -1.98 -3.81 12.84
C THR A 225 -3.08 -4.35 13.76
N LEU A 226 -3.37 -5.65 13.72
CA LEU A 226 -4.38 -6.27 14.58
C LEU A 226 -4.06 -6.08 16.06
N ARG A 227 -2.79 -6.20 16.45
CA ARG A 227 -2.35 -5.96 17.83
C ARG A 227 -2.54 -4.51 18.25
N LEU A 228 -2.14 -3.57 17.39
CA LEU A 228 -2.32 -2.14 17.66
C LEU A 228 -3.80 -1.78 17.81
N GLU A 229 -4.66 -2.29 16.94
CA GLU A 229 -6.10 -2.06 17.00
C GLU A 229 -6.72 -2.66 18.27
N ALA A 230 -6.28 -3.86 18.69
CA ALA A 230 -6.69 -4.46 19.96
C ALA A 230 -6.20 -3.67 21.18
N GLU A 231 -4.98 -3.11 21.12
CA GLU A 231 -4.45 -2.25 22.18
C GLU A 231 -5.16 -0.89 22.25
N MET A 232 -5.67 -0.39 21.13
CA MET A 232 -6.46 0.85 21.07
C MET A 232 -7.88 0.64 21.60
N HIS A 233 -8.48 -0.55 21.40
CA HIS A 233 -9.85 -0.89 21.79
C HIS A 233 -9.87 -2.12 22.73
N PRO A 234 -9.24 -2.04 23.90
CA PRO A 234 -9.14 -3.19 24.81
C PRO A 234 -10.41 -3.46 25.61
N ASN A 235 -11.35 -2.53 25.62
CA ASN A 235 -12.59 -2.59 26.39
C ASN A 235 -13.79 -2.86 25.45
N VAL A 236 -14.89 -3.27 26.06
CA VAL A 236 -16.17 -3.47 25.37
C VAL A 236 -17.24 -2.66 26.09
N ALA A 237 -18.01 -1.88 25.35
CA ALA A 237 -19.21 -1.24 25.85
C ALA A 237 -20.46 -1.98 25.39
N ILE A 238 -21.49 -2.02 26.22
CA ILE A 238 -22.85 -2.41 25.84
C ILE A 238 -23.58 -1.12 25.48
N VAL A 239 -23.99 -1.03 24.22
CA VAL A 239 -24.59 0.19 23.65
C VAL A 239 -25.91 -0.17 23.02
N ARG A 240 -26.95 0.60 23.32
CA ARG A 240 -28.25 0.54 22.66
C ARG A 240 -28.24 1.53 21.49
N LEU A 241 -28.54 1.06 20.28
CA LEU A 241 -28.41 1.81 19.03
C LEU A 241 -29.77 1.86 18.32
N SER A 242 -30.16 3.06 17.85
CA SER A 242 -31.30 3.19 16.96
C SER A 242 -31.02 2.55 15.58
N PRO A 243 -32.04 2.33 14.73
CA PRO A 243 -31.81 1.86 13.36
C PRO A 243 -30.85 2.76 12.56
N PHE A 244 -30.86 4.08 12.83
CA PHE A 244 -29.92 5.01 12.22
C PHE A 244 -28.55 4.95 12.89
N GLY A 245 -28.49 4.76 14.22
CA GLY A 245 -27.24 4.54 14.97
C GLY A 245 -26.46 3.33 14.50
N VAL A 246 -27.13 2.25 14.12
CA VAL A 246 -26.47 1.08 13.49
C VAL A 246 -25.80 1.45 12.18
N LYS A 247 -26.46 2.25 11.33
CA LYS A 247 -25.87 2.74 10.06
C LYS A 247 -24.70 3.69 10.31
N LEU A 248 -24.82 4.58 11.30
CA LEU A 248 -23.74 5.49 11.68
C LEU A 248 -22.54 4.72 12.24
N LEU A 249 -22.76 3.73 13.10
CA LEU A 249 -21.70 2.88 13.62
C LEU A 249 -20.96 2.20 12.46
N ASP A 250 -21.67 1.64 11.50
CA ASP A 250 -21.06 1.03 10.32
C ASP A 250 -20.31 2.06 9.47
N ALA A 251 -20.84 3.23 9.23
CA ALA A 251 -20.22 4.25 8.40
C ALA A 251 -18.96 4.88 9.06
N LEU A 252 -18.99 5.10 10.38
CA LEU A 252 -18.01 5.91 11.10
C LEU A 252 -16.95 5.09 11.84
N SER A 253 -17.20 3.78 12.07
CA SER A 253 -16.27 2.94 12.81
C SER A 253 -15.16 2.38 11.92
N GLN A 254 -14.02 2.12 12.55
CA GLN A 254 -12.91 1.44 11.89
C GLN A 254 -13.25 -0.03 11.60
N PRO A 255 -12.64 -0.64 10.57
CA PRO A 255 -12.90 -2.04 10.20
C PRO A 255 -12.75 -3.03 11.37
N TYR A 256 -11.79 -2.79 12.26
CA TYR A 256 -11.60 -3.60 13.47
C TYR A 256 -12.81 -3.59 14.40
N VAL A 257 -13.35 -2.41 14.69
CA VAL A 257 -14.53 -2.23 15.55
C VAL A 257 -15.74 -2.90 14.92
N LYS A 258 -15.98 -2.64 13.62
CA LYS A 258 -17.06 -3.26 12.84
C LYS A 258 -17.02 -4.79 12.91
N ALA A 259 -15.87 -5.38 12.61
CA ALA A 259 -15.69 -6.83 12.57
C ALA A 259 -15.88 -7.53 13.94
N ARG A 260 -15.77 -6.78 15.04
CA ARG A 260 -15.90 -7.30 16.41
C ARG A 260 -17.13 -6.81 17.14
N THR A 261 -17.90 -5.91 16.55
CA THR A 261 -19.21 -5.54 17.09
C THR A 261 -20.18 -6.71 16.97
N GLN A 262 -20.80 -7.08 18.07
CA GLN A 262 -21.78 -8.15 18.14
C GLN A 262 -23.13 -7.55 18.50
N PHE A 263 -24.14 -7.80 17.68
CA PHE A 263 -25.52 -7.36 17.93
C PHE A 263 -26.31 -8.48 18.57
N GLU A 264 -27.22 -8.14 19.49
CA GLU A 264 -28.25 -9.07 19.94
C GLU A 264 -29.24 -9.33 18.80
N GLU A 265 -29.85 -10.52 18.82
CA GLU A 265 -30.77 -10.94 17.75
C GLU A 265 -32.08 -10.15 17.72
N THR A 266 -32.53 -9.68 18.88
CA THR A 266 -33.82 -9.00 19.04
C THR A 266 -33.66 -7.47 19.09
N ALA A 267 -34.53 -6.76 18.37
CA ALA A 267 -34.73 -5.33 18.54
C ALA A 267 -35.87 -5.10 19.52
N ASP A 268 -35.86 -3.95 20.22
CA ASP A 268 -36.99 -3.52 21.04
C ASP A 268 -38.16 -2.97 20.19
N ALA A 269 -39.25 -2.55 20.87
CA ALA A 269 -40.46 -2.07 20.21
C ALA A 269 -40.24 -0.85 19.29
N ASP A 270 -39.22 -0.04 19.56
CA ASP A 270 -38.82 1.16 18.78
C ASP A 270 -37.77 0.83 17.72
N GLY A 271 -37.42 -0.45 17.56
CA GLY A 271 -36.42 -0.93 16.61
C GLY A 271 -34.95 -0.73 17.04
N TRP A 272 -34.71 -0.32 18.28
CA TRP A 272 -33.36 -0.20 18.81
C TRP A 272 -32.77 -1.58 19.12
N ARG A 273 -31.45 -1.69 18.92
CA ARG A 273 -30.72 -2.95 19.13
C ARG A 273 -29.58 -2.76 20.13
N ILE A 274 -29.37 -3.78 20.95
CA ILE A 274 -28.21 -3.82 21.85
C ILE A 274 -27.02 -4.38 21.08
N ALA A 275 -25.86 -3.75 21.26
CA ALA A 275 -24.60 -4.15 20.64
C ALA A 275 -23.47 -4.14 21.67
N ARG A 276 -22.57 -5.13 21.57
CA ARG A 276 -21.28 -5.17 22.26
C ARG A 276 -20.25 -4.56 21.34
N VAL A 277 -19.79 -3.36 21.66
CA VAL A 277 -18.92 -2.54 20.78
C VAL A 277 -17.52 -2.43 21.42
N PRO A 278 -16.43 -2.81 20.71
CA PRO A 278 -15.07 -2.52 21.16
C PRO A 278 -14.86 -1.00 21.25
N VAL A 279 -14.30 -0.54 22.36
CA VAL A 279 -14.12 0.89 22.65
C VAL A 279 -12.73 1.19 23.20
N GLY A 280 -12.36 2.45 23.14
CA GLY A 280 -11.06 2.97 23.54
C GLY A 280 -10.69 2.65 24.99
N LYS A 281 -9.38 2.75 25.28
CA LYS A 281 -8.77 2.31 26.55
C LYS A 281 -9.28 3.04 27.78
N THR A 282 -9.64 4.31 27.68
CA THR A 282 -10.17 5.10 28.80
C THR A 282 -11.60 5.51 28.51
N SER A 283 -12.39 5.76 29.58
CA SER A 283 -13.78 6.22 29.44
C SER A 283 -13.88 7.50 28.61
N TRP A 284 -12.87 8.37 28.63
CA TRP A 284 -12.82 9.58 27.79
C TRP A 284 -12.67 9.22 26.28
N HIS A 285 -11.74 8.33 25.93
CA HIS A 285 -11.56 7.91 24.53
C HIS A 285 -12.80 7.19 23.99
N ALA A 286 -13.32 6.25 24.79
CA ALA A 286 -14.52 5.52 24.46
C ALA A 286 -15.74 6.45 24.27
N ALA A 287 -15.91 7.43 25.16
CA ALA A 287 -16.97 8.42 25.05
C ALA A 287 -16.82 9.31 23.82
N ALA A 288 -15.61 9.76 23.51
CA ALA A 288 -15.33 10.57 22.32
C ALA A 288 -15.64 9.81 21.01
N GLU A 289 -15.39 8.51 20.96
CA GLU A 289 -15.75 7.65 19.82
C GLU A 289 -17.27 7.51 19.68
N LEU A 290 -17.98 7.25 20.77
CA LEU A 290 -19.44 7.03 20.78
C LEU A 290 -20.24 8.33 20.60
N LEU A 291 -19.73 9.47 21.05
CA LEU A 291 -20.34 10.78 20.82
C LEU A 291 -20.51 11.14 19.32
N ARG A 292 -19.74 10.51 18.44
CA ARG A 292 -19.92 10.67 16.99
C ARG A 292 -21.24 10.11 16.48
N LEU A 293 -21.87 9.23 17.24
CA LEU A 293 -23.20 8.66 16.93
C LEU A 293 -24.35 9.59 17.38
N GLY A 294 -24.03 10.65 18.14
CA GLY A 294 -25.03 11.60 18.62
C GLY A 294 -26.10 10.96 19.51
N PRO A 295 -27.38 11.36 19.36
CA PRO A 295 -28.49 10.82 20.15
C PRO A 295 -28.90 9.39 19.75
N GLU A 296 -28.28 8.85 18.73
CA GLU A 296 -28.61 7.53 18.16
C GLU A 296 -27.96 6.35 18.93
N ALA A 297 -27.18 6.67 19.96
CA ALA A 297 -26.50 5.69 20.80
C ALA A 297 -26.70 6.00 22.28
N GLU A 298 -27.07 4.99 23.06
CA GLU A 298 -27.14 5.02 24.52
C GLU A 298 -26.16 3.99 25.09
N VAL A 299 -25.23 4.42 25.92
CA VAL A 299 -24.31 3.52 26.64
C VAL A 299 -25.05 2.94 27.84
N LEU A 300 -25.15 1.61 27.91
CA LEU A 300 -25.74 0.88 29.01
C LEU A 300 -24.67 0.47 30.02
N GLU A 301 -23.53 -0.04 29.53
CA GLU A 301 -22.39 -0.50 30.32
C GLU A 301 -21.06 -0.15 29.63
N PRO A 302 -19.97 0.03 30.37
CA PRO A 302 -19.90 0.07 31.86
C PRO A 302 -20.38 1.41 32.43
N ALA A 303 -20.68 1.44 33.74
CA ALA A 303 -21.24 2.61 34.41
C ALA A 303 -20.35 3.87 34.32
N ASP A 304 -19.03 3.72 34.49
CA ASP A 304 -18.08 4.83 34.39
C ASP A 304 -18.07 5.47 33.00
N LEU A 305 -18.28 4.71 31.94
CA LEU A 305 -18.43 5.22 30.57
C LEU A 305 -19.78 5.94 30.40
N ARG A 306 -20.86 5.38 30.94
CA ARG A 306 -22.18 6.00 30.91
C ARG A 306 -22.17 7.35 31.63
N ASP A 307 -21.56 7.41 32.82
CA ASP A 307 -21.40 8.64 33.60
C ASP A 307 -20.57 9.68 32.80
N LYS A 308 -19.50 9.25 32.14
CA LYS A 308 -18.67 10.10 31.29
C LYS A 308 -19.42 10.64 30.10
N MET A 309 -20.29 9.84 29.47
CA MET A 309 -21.17 10.29 28.38
C MET A 309 -22.15 11.37 28.88
N ALA A 310 -22.77 11.16 30.06
CA ALA A 310 -23.68 12.14 30.67
C ALA A 310 -22.96 13.48 30.98
N GLU A 311 -21.78 13.42 31.58
CA GLU A 311 -20.94 14.59 31.87
C GLU A 311 -20.64 15.40 30.58
N LEU A 312 -20.15 14.72 29.54
CA LEU A 312 -19.77 15.38 28.29
C LEU A 312 -20.96 15.97 27.54
N THR A 313 -22.06 15.23 27.44
CA THR A 313 -23.27 15.72 26.77
C THR A 313 -23.88 16.90 27.50
N GLN A 314 -23.89 16.90 28.83
CA GLN A 314 -24.34 18.04 29.63
C GLN A 314 -23.44 19.27 29.42
N ALA A 315 -22.12 19.08 29.43
CA ALA A 315 -21.17 20.17 29.18
C ALA A 315 -21.35 20.79 27.79
N MET A 316 -21.59 19.95 26.77
CA MET A 316 -21.92 20.40 25.41
C MET A 316 -23.24 21.16 25.39
N ALA A 317 -24.29 20.65 26.00
CA ALA A 317 -25.62 21.28 26.03
C ALA A 317 -25.57 22.67 26.67
N VAL A 318 -24.81 22.85 27.75
CA VAL A 318 -24.60 24.16 28.40
C VAL A 318 -23.97 25.17 27.43
N ARG A 319 -22.94 24.77 26.70
CA ARG A 319 -22.25 25.65 25.74
C ARG A 319 -23.16 26.10 24.60
N TYR A 320 -23.92 25.17 24.01
CA TYR A 320 -24.83 25.49 22.90
C TYR A 320 -26.05 26.31 23.34
N ARG A 321 -26.55 26.13 24.57
CA ARG A 321 -27.66 26.96 25.12
C ARG A 321 -27.19 28.38 25.46
N ALA A 322 -25.94 28.56 25.91
CA ALA A 322 -25.37 29.88 26.20
C ALA A 322 -25.23 30.73 24.90
N ALA A 323 -24.87 30.09 23.77
CA ALA A 323 -24.74 30.78 22.49
C ALA A 323 -26.09 31.26 21.88
N GLN A 324 -27.24 30.74 22.33
CA GLN A 324 -28.56 31.17 21.87
C GLN A 324 -29.06 32.44 22.59
N LYS A 325 -28.38 32.87 23.65
CA LYS A 325 -28.81 34.07 24.45
C LYS A 325 -27.93 35.30 24.18
N ALA A 326 -26.96 35.20 23.27
CA ALA A 326 -26.13 36.31 22.79
C ALA A 326 -26.48 36.67 21.34
#